data_8743a7392c74f91497072ed91163fccb
#
_entry.id   8743a7392c74f91497072ed91163fccb
#
_cell.length_a   1.000
_cell.length_b   1.000
_cell.length_c   1.000
_cell.angle_alpha   90.00
_cell.angle_beta   90.00
_cell.angle_gamma   90.00
#
_symmetry.space_group_name_H-M   'P 1'
#
loop_
_entity.id
_entity.type
_entity.pdbx_description
1 polymer ?
#
loop_
_entity_poly.entity_id
_entity_poly.type
_entity_poly.pdbx_seq_one_letter_code
_entity_poly.pdbx_strand_id
1 'polypeptide(L)'
;MDRLRTDAAIFLAGALGYPALEIIWRGCTHPTMALAGGICAVLLFRVNRDLSRGSLPLRLLVSGGIITLTELLFGAIFNLWLGMDVWDYSDLPLAFLGQICLPYALLWCLLSLPFCLFFSRRRDL
;
A
#
# COMPACT_ATOMS: atom_id res chain seq x y z
N MET A 1 -8.21 -9.06 -21.70
CA MET A 1 -9.13 -9.79 -20.82
C MET A 1 -8.43 -10.32 -19.58
N ASP A 2 -7.37 -11.11 -19.80
CA ASP A 2 -6.65 -11.69 -18.67
C ASP A 2 -6.04 -10.64 -17.76
N ARG A 3 -5.54 -9.56 -18.35
CA ARG A 3 -4.98 -8.46 -17.56
C ARG A 3 -6.04 -7.83 -16.65
N LEU A 4 -7.24 -7.61 -17.19
CA LEU A 4 -8.33 -7.03 -16.40
C LEU A 4 -8.77 -7.97 -15.27
N ARG A 5 -8.86 -9.27 -15.56
CA ARG A 5 -9.21 -10.25 -14.54
C ARG A 5 -8.15 -10.31 -13.45
N THR A 6 -6.89 -10.27 -13.83
CA THR A 6 -5.77 -10.30 -12.88
C THR A 6 -5.82 -9.04 -12.01
N ASP A 7 -5.98 -7.86 -12.60
CA ASP A 7 -6.07 -6.62 -11.84
C ASP A 7 -7.26 -6.65 -10.88
N ALA A 8 -8.41 -7.16 -11.33
CA ALA A 8 -9.60 -7.26 -10.46
C ALA A 8 -9.35 -8.19 -9.28
N ALA A 9 -8.73 -9.34 -9.52
CA ALA A 9 -8.42 -10.29 -8.46
C ALA A 9 -7.44 -9.69 -7.45
N ILE A 10 -6.42 -8.99 -7.92
CA ILE A 10 -5.43 -8.36 -7.05
C ILE A 10 -6.06 -7.21 -6.28
N PHE A 11 -6.92 -6.42 -6.92
CA PHE A 11 -7.64 -5.36 -6.24
C PHE A 11 -8.48 -5.94 -5.09
N LEU A 12 -9.23 -6.99 -5.34
CA LEU A 12 -10.04 -7.63 -4.29
C LEU A 12 -9.18 -8.18 -3.17
N ALA A 13 -8.06 -8.79 -3.49
CA ALA A 13 -7.15 -9.30 -2.48
C ALA A 13 -6.63 -8.18 -1.57
N GLY A 14 -6.25 -7.04 -2.16
CA GLY A 14 -5.80 -5.88 -1.37
C GLY A 14 -6.94 -5.22 -0.61
N ALA A 15 -8.13 -5.12 -1.23
CA ALA A 15 -9.29 -4.50 -0.61
C ALA A 15 -9.80 -5.29 0.59
N LEU A 16 -9.59 -6.60 0.61
CA LEU A 16 -9.94 -7.45 1.75
C LEU A 16 -8.78 -7.62 2.71
N GLY A 17 -7.57 -7.76 2.18
CA GLY A 17 -6.38 -8.04 2.98
C GLY A 17 -5.93 -6.87 3.84
N TYR A 18 -5.92 -5.66 3.31
CA TYR A 18 -5.45 -4.50 4.06
C TYR A 18 -6.36 -4.17 5.25
N PRO A 19 -7.69 -4.10 5.09
CA PRO A 19 -8.56 -3.93 6.26
C PRO A 19 -8.42 -5.05 7.29
N ALA A 20 -8.20 -6.29 6.83
CA ALA A 20 -7.98 -7.40 7.75
C ALA A 20 -6.72 -7.18 8.59
N LEU A 21 -5.62 -6.74 7.95
CA LEU A 21 -4.39 -6.42 8.67
C LEU A 21 -4.60 -5.27 9.65
N GLU A 22 -5.37 -4.25 9.26
CA GLU A 22 -5.66 -3.14 10.15
C GLU A 22 -6.46 -3.56 11.37
N ILE A 23 -7.45 -4.42 11.18
CA ILE A 23 -8.24 -4.92 12.31
C ILE A 23 -7.34 -5.68 13.28
N ILE A 24 -6.43 -6.49 12.76
CA ILE A 24 -5.47 -7.24 13.59
C ILE A 24 -4.54 -6.26 14.32
N TRP A 25 -4.06 -5.21 13.64
CA TRP A 25 -3.07 -4.29 14.18
C TRP A 25 -3.68 -3.25 15.10
N ARG A 26 -4.78 -2.61 14.68
CA ARG A 26 -5.38 -1.49 15.42
C ARG A 26 -6.73 -1.81 16.03
N GLY A 27 -7.32 -2.95 15.70
CA GLY A 27 -8.64 -3.33 16.18
C GLY A 27 -9.79 -2.71 15.41
N CYS A 28 -9.53 -1.89 14.40
CA CYS A 28 -10.57 -1.23 13.62
C CYS A 28 -10.08 -0.91 12.21
N THR A 29 -11.02 -0.65 11.32
CA THR A 29 -10.72 -0.22 9.97
C THR A 29 -11.84 0.68 9.47
N HIS A 30 -11.71 1.20 8.24
CA HIS A 30 -12.68 2.10 7.62
C HIS A 30 -12.85 1.69 6.16
N PRO A 31 -14.04 1.86 5.55
CA PRO A 31 -14.23 1.49 4.14
C PRO A 31 -13.24 2.11 3.17
N THR A 32 -12.74 3.33 3.47
CA THR A 32 -11.72 3.96 2.64
C THR A 32 -10.44 3.11 2.57
N MET A 33 -10.16 2.31 3.59
CA MET A 33 -8.98 1.47 3.63
C MET A 33 -9.10 0.29 2.66
N ALA A 34 -10.31 -0.20 2.42
CA ALA A 34 -10.53 -1.22 1.40
C ALA A 34 -10.16 -0.68 0.02
N LEU A 35 -10.59 0.54 -0.29
CA LEU A 35 -10.27 1.18 -1.56
C LEU A 35 -8.77 1.42 -1.68
N ALA A 36 -8.15 1.96 -0.62
CA ALA A 36 -6.72 2.20 -0.62
C ALA A 36 -5.92 0.91 -0.79
N GLY A 37 -6.32 -0.14 -0.07
CA GLY A 37 -5.66 -1.45 -0.15
C GLY A 37 -5.75 -2.05 -1.55
N GLY A 38 -6.91 -1.95 -2.19
CA GLY A 38 -7.09 -2.45 -3.54
C GLY A 38 -6.24 -1.70 -4.55
N ILE A 39 -6.23 -0.37 -4.48
CA ILE A 39 -5.43 0.45 -5.38
C ILE A 39 -3.94 0.17 -5.19
N CYS A 40 -3.47 0.12 -3.94
CA CYS A 40 -2.08 -0.19 -3.65
C CYS A 40 -1.68 -1.55 -4.21
N ALA A 41 -2.52 -2.57 -4.01
CA ALA A 41 -2.20 -3.92 -4.47
C ALA A 41 -2.01 -3.97 -5.98
N VAL A 42 -2.89 -3.31 -6.73
CA VAL A 42 -2.78 -3.28 -8.19
C VAL A 42 -1.52 -2.52 -8.62
N LEU A 43 -1.23 -1.37 -7.99
CA LEU A 43 -0.04 -0.60 -8.32
C LEU A 43 1.23 -1.38 -8.01
N LEU A 44 1.28 -2.04 -6.85
CA LEU A 44 2.43 -2.86 -6.49
C LEU A 44 2.63 -4.01 -7.46
N PHE A 45 1.55 -4.65 -7.87
CA PHE A 45 1.62 -5.73 -8.86
C PHE A 45 2.22 -5.24 -10.18
N ARG A 46 1.70 -4.13 -10.69
CA ARG A 46 2.15 -3.60 -11.98
C ARG A 46 3.60 -3.14 -11.93
N VAL A 47 3.96 -2.42 -10.87
CA VAL A 47 5.32 -1.90 -10.72
C VAL A 47 6.32 -3.04 -10.58
N ASN A 48 6.02 -4.03 -9.77
CA ASN A 48 6.95 -5.15 -9.57
C ASN A 48 7.07 -6.03 -10.81
N ARG A 49 6.01 -6.11 -11.60
CA ARG A 49 6.10 -6.80 -12.88
C ARG A 49 7.02 -6.03 -13.84
N ASP A 50 6.83 -4.72 -13.92
CA ASP A 50 7.62 -3.88 -14.83
C ASP A 50 9.08 -3.79 -14.39
N LEU A 51 9.33 -3.76 -13.08
CA LEU A 51 10.68 -3.66 -12.50
C LEU A 51 11.26 -5.02 -12.12
N SER A 52 10.74 -6.11 -12.68
CA SER A 52 11.17 -7.46 -12.27
C SER A 52 12.66 -7.70 -12.47
N ARG A 53 13.31 -6.96 -13.37
CA ARG A 53 14.76 -7.04 -13.58
C ARG A 53 15.55 -6.07 -12.71
N GLY A 54 14.88 -5.20 -11.98
CA GLY A 54 15.54 -4.29 -11.06
C GLY A 54 16.01 -4.98 -9.81
N SER A 55 16.93 -4.33 -9.07
CA SER A 55 17.41 -4.89 -7.82
C SER A 55 16.28 -4.93 -6.78
N LEU A 56 16.37 -5.89 -5.85
CA LEU A 56 15.37 -6.01 -4.79
C LEU A 56 15.28 -4.74 -3.95
N PRO A 57 16.39 -4.12 -3.49
CA PRO A 57 16.28 -2.88 -2.73
C PRO A 57 15.54 -1.77 -3.47
N LEU A 58 15.78 -1.61 -4.77
CA LEU A 58 15.06 -0.62 -5.57
C LEU A 58 13.56 -0.90 -5.57
N ARG A 59 13.20 -2.15 -5.78
CA ARG A 59 11.79 -2.55 -5.86
C ARG A 59 11.09 -2.37 -4.50
N LEU A 60 11.79 -2.63 -3.40
CA LEU A 60 11.24 -2.39 -2.06
C LEU A 60 11.00 -0.90 -1.83
N LEU A 61 11.97 -0.06 -2.21
CA LEU A 61 11.82 1.39 -2.04
C LEU A 61 10.66 1.94 -2.88
N VAL A 62 10.56 1.52 -4.13
CA VAL A 62 9.48 1.99 -5.00
C VAL A 62 8.13 1.52 -4.47
N SER A 63 8.03 0.27 -4.04
CA SER A 63 6.78 -0.28 -3.50
C SER A 63 6.36 0.42 -2.21
N GLY A 64 7.29 0.60 -1.29
CA GLY A 64 7.01 1.34 -0.05
C GLY A 64 6.63 2.79 -0.32
N GLY A 65 7.29 3.42 -1.30
CA GLY A 65 6.97 4.77 -1.72
C GLY A 65 5.56 4.89 -2.28
N ILE A 66 5.10 3.89 -3.04
CA ILE A 66 3.74 3.86 -3.57
C ILE A 66 2.73 3.79 -2.43
N ILE A 67 2.96 2.92 -1.45
CA ILE A 67 2.05 2.81 -0.30
C ILE A 67 2.02 4.13 0.47
N THR A 68 3.19 4.71 0.73
CA THR A 68 3.29 5.98 1.47
C THR A 68 2.60 7.11 0.72
N LEU A 69 2.79 7.20 -0.59
CA LEU A 69 2.14 8.23 -1.40
C LEU A 69 0.62 8.03 -1.40
N THR A 70 0.14 6.79 -1.47
CA THR A 70 -1.29 6.49 -1.39
C THR A 70 -1.84 6.92 -0.04
N GLU A 71 -1.11 6.66 1.05
CA GLU A 71 -1.51 7.13 2.38
C GLU A 71 -1.64 8.66 2.42
N LEU A 72 -0.66 9.35 1.84
CA LEU A 72 -0.69 10.82 1.83
C LEU A 72 -1.90 11.33 1.06
N LEU A 73 -2.17 10.77 -0.12
CA LEU A 73 -3.30 11.20 -0.94
C LEU A 73 -4.63 10.90 -0.25
N PHE A 74 -4.81 9.69 0.25
CA PHE A 74 -6.04 9.30 0.94
C PHE A 74 -6.20 10.10 2.23
N GLY A 75 -5.09 10.29 2.97
CA GLY A 75 -5.12 11.09 4.18
C GLY A 75 -5.48 12.54 3.90
N ALA A 76 -4.92 13.13 2.85
CA ALA A 76 -5.24 14.51 2.48
C ALA A 76 -6.72 14.65 2.13
N ILE A 77 -7.27 13.68 1.41
CA ILE A 77 -8.67 13.74 1.01
C ILE A 77 -9.60 13.46 2.18
N PHE A 78 -9.40 12.35 2.87
CA PHE A 78 -10.38 11.87 3.86
C PHE A 78 -10.16 12.45 5.25
N ASN A 79 -8.90 12.60 5.70
CA ASN A 79 -8.63 13.10 7.04
C ASN A 79 -8.55 14.62 7.10
N LEU A 80 -7.81 15.24 6.18
CA LEU A 80 -7.59 16.68 6.22
C LEU A 80 -8.73 17.47 5.56
N TRP A 81 -9.14 17.06 4.36
CA TRP A 81 -10.19 17.79 3.64
C TRP A 81 -11.59 17.47 4.17
N LEU A 82 -11.92 16.19 4.29
CA LEU A 82 -13.26 15.77 4.74
C LEU A 82 -13.38 15.62 6.25
N GLY A 83 -12.26 15.69 6.98
CA GLY A 83 -12.27 15.65 8.44
C GLY A 83 -12.75 14.35 9.03
N MET A 84 -12.57 13.22 8.33
CA MET A 84 -13.10 11.93 8.76
C MET A 84 -12.29 11.26 9.87
N ASP A 85 -11.07 11.72 10.10
CA ASP A 85 -10.23 11.21 11.20
C ASP A 85 -10.02 9.70 11.13
N VAL A 86 -9.77 9.18 9.93
CA VAL A 86 -9.54 7.75 9.75
C VAL A 86 -8.26 7.32 10.46
N TRP A 87 -7.21 8.13 10.37
CA TRP A 87 -5.98 7.94 11.13
C TRP A 87 -5.26 9.28 11.33
N ASP A 88 -4.34 9.31 12.29
CA ASP A 88 -3.53 10.48 12.58
C ASP A 88 -2.18 10.03 13.14
N TYR A 89 -1.10 10.36 12.43
CA TYR A 89 0.26 10.02 12.83
C TYR A 89 1.00 11.19 13.49
N SER A 90 0.30 12.24 13.88
CA SER A 90 0.94 13.46 14.40
C SER A 90 1.87 13.22 15.57
N ASP A 91 1.58 12.20 16.39
CA ASP A 91 2.39 11.88 17.56
C ASP A 91 3.62 11.03 17.24
N LEU A 92 3.78 10.60 16.00
CA LEU A 92 4.88 9.72 15.61
C LEU A 92 6.07 10.55 15.10
N PRO A 93 7.31 10.02 15.23
CA PRO A 93 8.49 10.72 14.74
C PRO A 93 8.45 10.96 13.23
N LEU A 94 8.94 12.13 12.81
CA LEU A 94 9.07 12.48 11.40
C LEU A 94 7.74 12.35 10.64
N ALA A 95 6.64 12.71 11.30
CA ALA A 95 5.32 12.74 10.68
C ALA A 95 5.19 13.95 9.75
N PHE A 96 4.54 13.74 8.61
CA PHE A 96 4.24 14.82 7.67
C PHE A 96 2.73 14.97 7.55
N LEU A 97 2.22 16.15 7.93
CA LEU A 97 0.79 16.49 7.90
C LEU A 97 -0.08 15.53 8.72
N GLY A 98 0.53 14.72 9.60
CA GLY A 98 -0.20 13.71 10.37
C GLY A 98 -0.66 12.51 9.55
N GLN A 99 -0.35 12.47 8.25
CA GLN A 99 -0.86 11.44 7.35
C GLN A 99 0.15 10.35 7.03
N ILE A 100 1.44 10.69 7.02
CA ILE A 100 2.53 9.74 6.81
C ILE A 100 3.62 10.00 7.84
N CYS A 101 4.45 9.01 8.08
CA CYS A 101 5.63 9.16 8.94
C CYS A 101 6.72 8.22 8.47
N LEU A 102 7.97 8.56 8.77
CA LEU A 102 9.10 7.75 8.32
C LEU A 102 9.08 6.33 8.89
N PRO A 103 8.78 6.08 10.18
CA PRO A 103 8.74 4.70 10.68
C PRO A 103 7.79 3.81 9.89
N TYR A 104 6.59 4.28 9.58
CA TYR A 104 5.63 3.48 8.81
C TYR A 104 6.03 3.39 7.34
N ALA A 105 6.65 4.44 6.77
CA ALA A 105 7.15 4.35 5.40
C ALA A 105 8.19 3.24 5.27
N LEU A 106 9.09 3.12 6.23
CA LEU A 106 10.07 2.05 6.24
C LEU A 106 9.42 0.69 6.44
N LEU A 107 8.40 0.63 7.30
CA LEU A 107 7.63 -0.60 7.49
C LEU A 107 6.93 -1.04 6.20
N TRP A 108 6.37 -0.09 5.45
CA TRP A 108 5.74 -0.41 4.16
C TRP A 108 6.73 -0.97 3.16
N CYS A 109 7.96 -0.42 3.13
CA CYS A 109 9.01 -0.99 2.28
C CYS A 109 9.26 -2.45 2.64
N LEU A 110 9.39 -2.73 3.93
CA LEU A 110 9.64 -4.08 4.41
C LEU A 110 8.47 -5.03 4.12
N LEU A 111 7.25 -4.57 4.35
CA LEU A 111 6.06 -5.40 4.14
C LEU A 111 5.76 -5.65 2.66
N SER A 112 6.35 -4.86 1.76
CA SER A 112 6.20 -5.11 0.33
C SER A 112 7.07 -6.26 -0.16
N LEU A 113 7.98 -6.79 0.67
CA LEU A 113 8.90 -7.86 0.28
C LEU A 113 8.18 -9.08 -0.33
N PRO A 114 7.11 -9.64 0.29
CA PRO A 114 6.41 -10.76 -0.32
C PRO A 114 5.89 -10.44 -1.71
N PHE A 115 5.36 -9.23 -1.92
CA PHE A 115 4.86 -8.80 -3.23
C PHE A 115 5.99 -8.76 -4.25
N CYS A 116 7.13 -8.19 -3.85
CA CYS A 116 8.27 -8.09 -4.76
C CYS A 116 8.78 -9.46 -5.18
N LEU A 117 8.89 -10.39 -4.24
CA LEU A 117 9.37 -11.73 -4.53
C LEU A 117 8.36 -12.52 -5.37
N PHE A 118 7.07 -12.45 -5.00
CA PHE A 118 6.03 -13.21 -5.67
C PHE A 118 5.88 -12.77 -7.13
N PHE A 119 5.75 -11.48 -7.37
CA PHE A 119 5.50 -10.98 -8.73
C PHE A 119 6.75 -11.09 -9.60
N SER A 120 7.93 -10.98 -9.01
CA SER A 120 9.16 -11.21 -9.75
C SER A 120 9.23 -12.64 -10.27
N ARG A 121 8.88 -13.60 -9.43
CA ARG A 121 8.90 -15.01 -9.83
C ARG A 121 7.88 -15.31 -10.92
N ARG A 122 6.69 -14.74 -10.80
CA ARG A 122 5.65 -14.94 -11.81
C ARG A 122 6.05 -14.32 -13.15
N ARG A 123 6.81 -13.24 -13.12
CA ARG A 123 7.31 -12.62 -14.34
C ARG A 123 8.21 -13.57 -15.11
N ASP A 124 9.01 -14.32 -14.40
CA ASP A 124 9.98 -15.24 -15.00
C ASP A 124 9.32 -16.49 -15.58
N LEU A 125 8.11 -16.78 -15.19
CA LEU A 125 7.36 -17.92 -15.72
C LEU A 125 6.63 -17.54 -17.01
#